data_0a5e73246402678600edd968432a56ff
#
_entry.id   0a5e73246402678600edd968432a56ff
#
_cell.length_a   1.000
_cell.length_b   1.000
_cell.length_c   1.000
_cell.angle_alpha   90.00
_cell.angle_beta   90.00
_cell.angle_gamma   90.00
#
_symmetry.space_group_name_H-M   'P 1'
#
loop_
_entity.id
_entity.type
_entity.pdbx_description
1 polymer ?
#
loop_
_entity_poly.entity_id
_entity_poly.type
_entity_poly.pdbx_seq_one_letter_code
_entity_poly.pdbx_strand_id
1 'polypeptide(L)' 'MEQKIRRDRNMGTNLRRLRIDKGTSQEKLCAERQRRGCDIGRTTYAKYEAGELNIKASVIVALKKIYNCSYDEFFLGLDD' A
#
# COMPACT_ATOMS: atom_id res chain seq x y z
N MET A 1 -14.25 14.22 17.91
CA MET A 1 -14.96 13.07 17.31
C MET A 1 -13.99 12.29 16.43
N GLU A 2 -14.04 11.01 16.55
CA GLU A 2 -13.16 10.17 15.76
C GLU A 2 -13.63 10.13 14.31
N GLN A 3 -12.70 10.34 13.41
CA GLN A 3 -12.99 10.30 12.01
C GLN A 3 -12.97 8.86 11.50
N LYS A 4 -14.00 8.50 10.76
CA LYS A 4 -14.09 7.16 10.19
C LYS A 4 -13.65 7.18 8.74
N ILE A 5 -12.75 6.29 8.40
CA ILE A 5 -12.31 6.11 7.03
C ILE A 5 -13.23 5.09 6.38
N ARG A 6 -13.79 5.45 5.24
CA ARG A 6 -14.67 4.55 4.51
C ARG A 6 -13.89 3.38 3.96
N ARG A 7 -14.55 2.23 3.82
CA ARG A 7 -13.93 1.05 3.26
C ARG A 7 -13.37 1.27 1.86
N ASP A 8 -14.11 1.99 1.04
CA ASP A 8 -13.72 2.25 -0.33
C ASP A 8 -12.67 3.35 -0.44
N ARG A 9 -12.31 3.98 0.69
CA ARG A 9 -11.33 5.08 0.73
C ARG A 9 -10.23 4.83 1.74
N ASN A 10 -9.93 3.58 2.02
CA ASN A 10 -8.83 3.28 2.93
C ASN A 10 -7.51 3.30 2.16
N MET A 11 -6.40 3.22 2.92
CA MET A 11 -5.08 3.22 2.32
C MET A 11 -4.86 2.02 1.40
N GLY A 12 -5.54 0.90 1.68
CA GLY A 12 -5.45 -0.27 0.81
C GLY A 12 -5.92 0.01 -0.60
N THR A 13 -6.96 0.82 -0.75
CA THR A 13 -7.46 1.23 -2.06
C THR A 13 -6.38 2.00 -2.81
N ASN A 14 -5.68 2.90 -2.12
CA ASN A 14 -4.60 3.66 -2.72
C ASN A 14 -3.42 2.76 -3.10
N LEU A 15 -3.09 1.79 -2.27
CA LEU A 15 -2.04 0.83 -2.59
C LEU A 15 -2.36 0.06 -3.86
N ARG A 16 -3.61 -0.41 -3.97
CA ARG A 16 -4.03 -1.15 -5.15
C ARG A 16 -3.96 -0.28 -6.40
N ARG A 17 -4.43 0.96 -6.30
CA ARG A 17 -4.37 1.91 -7.42
C ARG A 17 -2.94 2.14 -7.87
N LEU A 18 -2.03 2.38 -6.94
CA LEU A 18 -0.62 2.61 -7.26
C LEU A 18 0.00 1.38 -7.90
N ARG A 19 -0.33 0.20 -7.40
CA ARG A 19 0.19 -1.05 -7.97
C ARG A 19 -0.30 -1.25 -9.40
N ILE A 20 -1.58 -1.02 -9.63
CA ILE A 20 -2.17 -1.17 -10.96
C ILE A 20 -1.58 -0.13 -11.93
N ASP A 21 -1.40 1.10 -11.46
CA ASP A 21 -0.80 2.16 -12.27
C ASP A 21 0.63 1.82 -12.68
N LYS A 22 1.36 1.13 -11.80
CA LYS A 22 2.70 0.67 -12.12
C LYS A 22 2.69 -0.55 -13.03
N GLY A 23 1.54 -1.20 -13.18
CA GLY A 23 1.42 -2.38 -14.02
C GLY A 23 2.01 -3.64 -13.42
N THR A 24 1.96 -3.77 -12.11
CA THR A 24 2.54 -4.93 -11.44
C THR A 24 1.48 -5.71 -10.67
N SER A 25 1.69 -7.02 -10.53
CA SER A 25 0.84 -7.87 -9.72
C SER A 25 1.29 -7.85 -8.26
N GLN A 26 0.43 -8.33 -7.36
CA GLN A 26 0.82 -8.46 -5.95
C GLN A 26 2.03 -9.36 -5.79
N GLU A 27 2.07 -10.43 -6.56
CA GLU A 27 3.18 -11.39 -6.51
C GLU A 27 4.50 -10.74 -6.93
N LYS A 28 4.49 -10.04 -8.04
CA LYS A 28 5.68 -9.36 -8.54
C LYS A 28 6.14 -8.26 -7.60
N LEU A 29 5.19 -7.54 -7.03
CA LEU A 29 5.49 -6.48 -6.08
C LEU A 29 6.17 -7.05 -4.83
N CYS A 30 5.67 -8.15 -4.30
CA CYS A 30 6.24 -8.76 -3.11
C CYS A 30 7.65 -9.30 -3.39
N ALA A 31 7.88 -9.85 -4.57
CA ALA A 31 9.21 -10.30 -4.98
C ALA A 31 10.17 -9.12 -5.06
N GLU A 32 9.73 -8.01 -5.61
CA GLU A 32 10.54 -6.78 -5.71
C GLU A 32 10.93 -6.26 -4.33
N ARG A 33 9.99 -6.26 -3.39
CA ARG A 33 10.23 -5.79 -2.03
C ARG A 33 11.19 -6.71 -1.29
N GLN A 34 11.07 -8.00 -1.52
CA GLN A 34 11.96 -8.97 -0.91
C GLN A 34 13.40 -8.73 -1.36
N ARG A 35 13.61 -8.45 -2.64
CA ARG A 35 14.93 -8.12 -3.17
C ARG A 35 15.51 -6.85 -2.55
N ARG A 36 14.65 -5.93 -2.13
CA ARG A 36 15.08 -4.67 -1.50
C ARG A 36 15.20 -4.79 0.01
N GLY A 37 15.09 -6.00 0.55
CA GLY A 37 15.25 -6.23 1.97
C GLY A 37 14.01 -5.98 2.80
N CYS A 38 12.87 -5.76 2.17
CA CYS A 38 11.60 -5.55 2.86
C CYS A 38 10.74 -6.79 2.67
N ASP A 39 10.92 -7.76 3.55
CA ASP A 39 10.27 -9.06 3.43
C ASP A 39 8.86 -9.01 4.00
N ILE A 40 7.88 -8.88 3.13
CA ILE A 40 6.48 -8.98 3.51
C ILE A 40 5.84 -10.03 2.63
N GLY A 41 5.23 -11.02 3.27
CA GLY A 41 4.56 -12.07 2.54
C GLY A 41 3.39 -11.56 1.72
N ARG A 42 3.08 -12.25 0.64
CA ARG A 42 1.98 -11.86 -0.24
C ARG A 42 0.64 -11.80 0.50
N THR A 43 0.42 -12.75 1.42
CA THR A 43 -0.82 -12.79 2.19
C THR A 43 -0.97 -11.53 3.04
N THR A 44 0.11 -11.09 3.70
CA THR A 44 0.10 -9.88 4.50
C THR A 44 -0.14 -8.65 3.63
N TYR A 45 0.53 -8.57 2.49
CA TYR A 45 0.35 -7.46 1.57
C TYR A 45 -1.09 -7.40 1.04
N ALA A 46 -1.67 -8.56 0.70
CA ALA A 46 -3.05 -8.62 0.24
C ALA A 46 -4.01 -8.08 1.30
N LYS A 47 -3.74 -8.34 2.58
CA LYS A 47 -4.56 -7.78 3.66
C LYS A 47 -4.42 -6.27 3.78
N TYR A 48 -3.25 -5.73 3.45
CA TYR A 48 -3.09 -4.27 3.39
C TYR A 48 -3.98 -3.68 2.30
N GLU A 49 -3.99 -4.27 1.11
CA GLU A 49 -4.85 -3.76 0.03
C GLU A 49 -6.34 -3.91 0.34
N ALA A 50 -6.70 -4.95 1.09
CA ALA A 50 -8.08 -5.17 1.49
C ALA A 50 -8.53 -4.30 2.65
N GLY A 51 -7.60 -3.57 3.28
CA GLY A 51 -7.92 -2.73 4.42
C GLY A 51 -8.09 -3.50 5.72
N GLU A 52 -7.63 -4.73 5.77
CA GLU A 52 -7.79 -5.59 6.95
C GLU A 52 -6.69 -5.38 7.98
N LEU A 53 -5.55 -4.82 7.58
CA LEU A 53 -4.43 -4.54 8.47
C LEU A 53 -3.96 -3.12 8.31
N ASN A 54 -3.50 -2.53 9.42
CA ASN A 54 -2.86 -1.22 9.38
C ASN A 54 -1.46 -1.36 8.82
N ILE A 55 -1.08 -0.46 7.93
CA ILE A 55 0.20 -0.52 7.25
C ILE A 55 1.28 0.08 8.13
N LYS A 56 2.39 -0.63 8.27
CA LYS A 56 3.55 -0.13 9.01
C LYS A 56 4.25 0.97 8.20
N ALA A 57 4.79 1.95 8.92
CA ALA A 57 5.49 3.05 8.27
C ALA A 57 6.65 2.57 7.41
N SER A 58 7.37 1.54 7.86
CA SER A 58 8.48 0.98 7.09
C SER A 58 8.03 0.43 5.73
N VAL A 59 6.82 -0.11 5.68
CA VAL A 59 6.26 -0.63 4.44
C VAL A 59 5.94 0.52 3.49
N ILE A 60 5.36 1.60 4.02
CA ILE A 60 5.06 2.78 3.21
C ILE A 60 6.32 3.35 2.59
N VAL A 61 7.39 3.45 3.38
CA VAL A 61 8.68 3.96 2.89
C VAL A 61 9.21 3.08 1.74
N ALA A 62 9.13 1.76 1.92
CA ALA A 62 9.59 0.83 0.89
C ALA A 62 8.76 0.95 -0.39
N LEU A 63 7.44 1.03 -0.25
CA LEU A 63 6.54 1.13 -1.40
C LEU A 63 6.71 2.46 -2.14
N LYS A 64 6.96 3.54 -1.39
CA LYS A 64 7.23 4.83 -2.02
C LYS A 64 8.40 4.74 -3.00
N LYS A 65 9.45 4.05 -2.61
CA LYS A 65 10.63 3.87 -3.47
C LYS A 65 10.31 3.02 -4.69
N ILE A 66 9.55 1.95 -4.48
CA ILE A 66 9.19 1.03 -5.57
C ILE A 66 8.29 1.72 -6.58
N TYR A 67 7.28 2.45 -6.10
CA TYR A 67 6.32 3.12 -6.97
C TYR A 67 6.84 4.45 -7.52
N ASN A 68 7.92 4.96 -6.94
CA ASN A 68 8.48 6.27 -7.32
C ASN A 68 7.41 7.35 -7.29
N CYS A 69 6.70 7.43 -6.17
CA CYS A 69 5.61 8.39 -5.98
C CYS A 69 5.85 9.18 -4.70
N SER A 70 4.99 10.19 -4.46
CA SER A 70 5.05 10.94 -3.22
C SER A 70 4.24 10.23 -2.13
N TYR A 71 4.50 10.59 -0.87
CA TYR A 71 3.72 10.04 0.24
C TYR A 71 2.25 10.42 0.16
N ASP A 72 1.95 11.58 -0.40
CA ASP A 72 0.57 12.05 -0.54
C ASP A 72 -0.30 11.07 -1.31
N GLU A 73 0.29 10.32 -2.23
CA GLU A 73 -0.44 9.35 -3.02
C GLU A 73 -1.02 8.22 -2.18
N PHE A 74 -0.38 7.90 -1.05
CA PHE A 74 -0.88 6.87 -0.15
C PHE A 74 -2.08 7.32 0.65
N PHE A 75 -2.21 8.63 0.86
CA PHE A 75 -3.24 9.20 1.73
C PHE A 75 -4.34 9.90 0.96
N LEU A 76 -4.36 9.74 -0.35
CA LEU A 76 -5.33 10.41 -1.20
C LEU A 76 -6.75 10.02 -0.82
N GLY A 77 -7.59 11.01 -0.54
CA GLY A 77 -8.98 10.78 -0.20
C GLY A 77 -9.24 10.27 1.19
N LEU A 78 -8.22 10.18 2.06
CA LEU A 78 -8.39 9.68 3.42
C LEU A 78 -8.70 10.79 4.42
N ASP A 79 -8.42 12.03 4.08
CA ASP A 79 -8.75 13.18 4.91
C ASP A 79 -10.07 13.78 4.43
N ASP A 80 -10.95 14.05 5.34
CA ASP A 80 -12.23 14.68 4.99
C ASP A 80 -12.18 16.17 5.24
#